data_34d09fa73b7b5fed35b2312d43dac4db
#
_entry.id   34d09fa73b7b5fed35b2312d43dac4db
#
_cell.length_a   1.000
_cell.length_b   1.000
_cell.length_c   1.000
_cell.angle_alpha   90.00
_cell.angle_beta   90.00
_cell.angle_gamma   90.00
#
_symmetry.space_group_name_H-M   'P 1'
#
loop_
_entity.id
_entity.type
_entity.pdbx_description
1 polymer ?
#
loop_
_entity_poly.entity_id
_entity_poly.type
_entity_poly.pdbx_seq_one_letter_code
_entity_poly.pdbx_strand_id
1 'polypeptide(L)'
;MKPLVILAGPTAVGKTALSIKLAKKINGAVISADSMQVYKHMDIGSAKVMPEEMKGIPHYLINVLEPSEEFNIVRFQQMAKEALQQIYAAGQIPIIAGGTGFYIQSLLYDIDFSKEESDTAYRTELTAFAKEYGAHALHEKLKEIDPVSYETIHENNIKRVIRALEFYHQNHTPISAHNEKEHQKTSPYRFAYFVLTDEREKLYRRIDQRVDLMMEQGLLTEVKTLYDMGCRKDMVSMQGLGYKEILDYLDGSCSLEEAVYVIKRETRHFAKRQLTWFRREKDVIWLDKSEFNDREDHMLQKMTDVLHEKGIIQ
;
A
#
# COMPACT_ATOMS: atom_id res chain seq x y z
N MET A 1 -21.67 -10.94 10.77
CA MET A 1 -20.51 -10.39 10.03
C MET A 1 -19.25 -10.66 10.87
N LYS A 2 -18.16 -11.12 10.25
CA LYS A 2 -16.87 -11.34 10.93
C LYS A 2 -16.21 -10.00 11.32
N PRO A 3 -15.55 -9.90 12.49
CA PRO A 3 -14.90 -8.68 12.94
C PRO A 3 -13.64 -8.39 12.12
N LEU A 4 -13.36 -7.12 11.84
CA LEU A 4 -12.14 -6.67 11.16
C LEU A 4 -11.71 -5.32 11.71
N VAL A 5 -10.43 -5.16 12.01
CA VAL A 5 -9.86 -3.87 12.40
C VAL A 5 -8.91 -3.40 11.31
N ILE A 6 -8.96 -2.12 10.97
CA ILE A 6 -8.04 -1.49 10.03
C ILE A 6 -7.31 -0.38 10.76
N LEU A 7 -5.98 -0.39 10.70
CA LEU A 7 -5.10 0.65 11.19
C LEU A 7 -4.24 1.18 10.05
N ALA A 8 -4.72 2.21 9.40
CA ALA A 8 -4.08 2.84 8.26
C ALA A 8 -3.40 4.17 8.64
N GLY A 9 -2.73 4.76 7.67
CA GLY A 9 -2.09 6.07 7.79
C GLY A 9 -0.82 6.17 6.95
N PRO A 10 -0.20 7.35 6.87
CA PRO A 10 0.99 7.56 6.08
C PRO A 10 2.20 6.81 6.63
N THR A 11 3.25 6.68 5.81
CA THR A 11 4.54 6.17 6.28
C THR A 11 5.08 7.04 7.43
N ALA A 12 5.88 6.48 8.31
CA ALA A 12 6.49 7.13 9.46
C ALA A 12 5.53 7.69 10.54
N VAL A 13 4.22 7.38 10.49
CA VAL A 13 3.26 7.89 11.49
C VAL A 13 3.21 7.06 12.78
N GLY A 14 3.78 5.83 12.81
CA GLY A 14 3.83 4.99 14.01
C GLY A 14 2.81 3.84 14.04
N LYS A 15 2.25 3.43 12.89
CA LYS A 15 1.27 2.33 12.79
C LYS A 15 1.75 1.02 13.41
N THR A 16 2.98 0.62 13.14
CA THR A 16 3.54 -0.68 13.57
C THR A 16 3.51 -0.85 15.08
N ALA A 17 4.02 0.13 15.83
CA ALA A 17 4.00 0.06 17.29
C ALA A 17 2.57 0.00 17.84
N LEU A 18 1.66 0.82 17.30
CA LEU A 18 0.28 0.87 17.74
C LEU A 18 -0.50 -0.40 17.38
N SER A 19 -0.27 -0.99 16.20
CA SER A 19 -0.91 -2.25 15.78
C SER A 19 -0.52 -3.42 16.69
N ILE A 20 0.75 -3.51 17.09
CA ILE A 20 1.24 -4.54 18.01
C ILE A 20 0.61 -4.39 19.41
N LYS A 21 0.56 -3.16 19.93
CA LYS A 21 -0.09 -2.87 21.23
C LYS A 21 -1.58 -3.20 21.18
N LEU A 22 -2.27 -2.84 20.09
CA LEU A 22 -3.68 -3.16 19.91
C LEU A 22 -3.88 -4.68 19.81
N ALA A 23 -3.09 -5.37 18.97
CA ALA A 23 -3.17 -6.82 18.82
C ALA A 23 -3.01 -7.55 20.14
N LYS A 24 -2.07 -7.13 20.98
CA LYS A 24 -1.87 -7.69 22.32
C LYS A 24 -3.11 -7.49 23.21
N LYS A 25 -3.77 -6.32 23.11
CA LYS A 25 -4.93 -5.99 23.94
C LYS A 25 -6.20 -6.74 23.56
N ILE A 26 -6.40 -7.03 22.26
CA ILE A 26 -7.64 -7.61 21.73
C ILE A 26 -7.50 -9.06 21.26
N ASN A 27 -6.43 -9.76 21.63
CA ASN A 27 -6.09 -11.09 21.09
C ASN A 27 -6.12 -11.08 19.55
N GLY A 28 -5.37 -10.16 18.94
CA GLY A 28 -5.37 -9.96 17.50
C GLY A 28 -4.12 -10.50 16.82
N ALA A 29 -4.18 -10.56 15.49
CA ALA A 29 -3.05 -10.82 14.60
C ALA A 29 -3.01 -9.77 13.48
N VAL A 30 -1.82 -9.44 12.99
CA VAL A 30 -1.61 -8.35 12.03
C VAL A 30 -1.45 -8.90 10.61
N ILE A 31 -2.14 -8.29 9.65
CA ILE A 31 -1.93 -8.49 8.21
C ILE A 31 -1.32 -7.20 7.67
N SER A 32 -0.12 -7.29 7.10
CA SER A 32 0.54 -6.13 6.49
C SER A 32 -0.13 -5.74 5.17
N ALA A 33 -0.64 -4.52 5.08
CA ALA A 33 -1.12 -3.91 3.83
C ALA A 33 -0.05 -2.92 3.30
N ASP A 34 1.17 -3.43 3.17
CA ASP A 34 2.32 -2.74 2.59
C ASP A 34 2.80 -3.51 1.35
N SER A 35 3.12 -2.80 0.27
CA SER A 35 3.51 -3.43 -0.99
C SER A 35 4.97 -3.88 -1.02
N MET A 36 5.80 -3.49 -0.05
CA MET A 36 7.22 -3.79 -0.03
C MET A 36 7.62 -4.77 1.08
N GLN A 37 6.97 -4.74 2.25
CA GLN A 37 7.29 -5.62 3.37
C GLN A 37 7.05 -7.11 3.09
N VAL A 38 6.30 -7.43 2.04
CA VAL A 38 6.03 -8.79 1.59
C VAL A 38 7.29 -9.51 1.07
N TYR A 39 8.25 -8.75 0.54
CA TYR A 39 9.46 -9.29 -0.07
C TYR A 39 10.52 -9.65 0.96
N LYS A 40 11.18 -10.80 0.76
CA LYS A 40 12.38 -11.20 1.50
C LYS A 40 13.56 -10.31 1.14
N HIS A 41 14.54 -10.21 2.03
CA HIS A 41 15.78 -9.44 1.83
C HIS A 41 15.60 -7.91 1.65
N MET A 42 14.38 -7.41 1.78
CA MET A 42 14.05 -6.00 1.67
C MET A 42 13.58 -5.50 3.05
N ASP A 43 14.51 -5.36 3.98
CA ASP A 43 14.20 -5.15 5.40
C ASP A 43 14.32 -3.68 5.79
N ILE A 44 15.46 -3.05 5.44
CA ILE A 44 15.78 -1.67 5.82
C ILE A 44 14.92 -0.69 5.01
N GLY A 45 14.99 -0.77 3.68
CA GLY A 45 14.30 0.19 2.80
C GLY A 45 12.77 0.12 2.90
N SER A 46 12.22 -1.04 3.25
CA SER A 46 10.78 -1.20 3.49
C SER A 46 10.34 -0.84 4.92
N ALA A 47 11.29 -0.52 5.80
CA ALA A 47 11.05 -0.37 7.25
C ALA A 47 10.25 -1.56 7.81
N LYS A 48 10.68 -2.77 7.47
CA LYS A 48 10.01 -4.01 7.85
C LYS A 48 10.03 -4.19 9.37
N VAL A 49 8.92 -4.66 9.92
CA VAL A 49 8.88 -5.04 11.33
C VAL A 49 9.70 -6.31 11.54
N MET A 50 10.69 -6.24 12.43
CA MET A 50 11.56 -7.37 12.73
C MET A 50 10.92 -8.30 13.80
N PRO A 51 11.28 -9.59 13.85
CA PRO A 51 10.68 -10.55 14.78
C PRO A 51 10.68 -10.08 16.24
N GLU A 52 11.74 -9.41 16.68
CA GLU A 52 11.88 -8.88 18.04
C GLU A 52 10.86 -7.76 18.32
N GLU A 53 10.54 -6.95 17.31
CA GLU A 53 9.57 -5.89 17.38
C GLU A 53 8.14 -6.42 17.40
N MET A 54 7.87 -7.58 16.78
CA MET A 54 6.54 -8.21 16.73
C MET A 54 6.04 -8.65 18.11
N LYS A 55 6.92 -8.83 19.10
CA LYS A 55 6.59 -9.16 20.49
C LYS A 55 5.66 -10.37 20.63
N GLY A 56 5.86 -11.40 19.79
CA GLY A 56 5.06 -12.61 19.77
C GLY A 56 3.68 -12.49 19.07
N ILE A 57 3.34 -11.33 18.52
CA ILE A 57 2.11 -11.16 17.75
C ILE A 57 2.30 -11.75 16.35
N PRO A 58 1.39 -12.62 15.88
CA PRO A 58 1.45 -13.14 14.52
C PRO A 58 1.31 -12.02 13.49
N HIS A 59 2.22 -12.01 12.51
CA HIS A 59 2.19 -11.09 11.38
C HIS A 59 2.14 -11.87 10.07
N TYR A 60 1.24 -11.48 9.19
CA TYR A 60 1.01 -12.10 7.88
C TYR A 60 1.41 -11.13 6.77
N LEU A 61 1.76 -11.67 5.61
CA LEU A 61 2.22 -10.93 4.41
C LEU A 61 3.52 -10.14 4.66
N ILE A 62 4.40 -10.70 5.44
CA ILE A 62 5.75 -10.20 5.68
C ILE A 62 6.75 -11.30 5.35
N ASN A 63 7.80 -11.01 4.57
CA ASN A 63 8.84 -11.98 4.20
C ASN A 63 8.33 -13.26 3.50
N VAL A 64 7.34 -13.15 2.64
CA VAL A 64 6.71 -14.33 2.02
C VAL A 64 7.03 -14.52 0.54
N LEU A 65 7.52 -13.48 -0.15
CA LEU A 65 7.85 -13.52 -1.58
C LEU A 65 9.33 -13.24 -1.83
N GLU A 66 9.87 -13.86 -2.87
CA GLU A 66 11.18 -13.48 -3.37
C GLU A 66 11.09 -12.14 -4.15
N PRO A 67 12.16 -11.33 -4.20
CA PRO A 67 12.15 -10.06 -4.93
C PRO A 67 11.85 -10.19 -6.43
N SER A 68 12.09 -11.35 -7.02
CA SER A 68 11.78 -11.65 -8.42
C SER A 68 10.30 -11.96 -8.68
N GLU A 69 9.51 -12.19 -7.65
CA GLU A 69 8.10 -12.51 -7.79
C GLU A 69 7.27 -11.24 -7.92
N GLU A 70 6.25 -11.29 -8.78
CA GLU A 70 5.30 -10.19 -8.89
C GLU A 70 4.34 -10.16 -7.70
N PHE A 71 4.13 -8.96 -7.16
CA PHE A 71 3.12 -8.70 -6.15
C PHE A 71 2.18 -7.58 -6.62
N ASN A 72 0.93 -7.93 -6.81
CA ASN A 72 -0.11 -7.03 -7.29
C ASN A 72 -1.34 -7.11 -6.37
N ILE A 73 -2.38 -6.34 -6.69
CA ILE A 73 -3.61 -6.26 -5.90
C ILE A 73 -4.35 -7.59 -5.79
N VAL A 74 -4.36 -8.39 -6.85
CA VAL A 74 -5.03 -9.70 -6.91
C VAL A 74 -4.34 -10.67 -5.94
N ARG A 75 -3.01 -10.76 -6.04
CA ARG A 75 -2.20 -11.61 -5.17
C ARG A 75 -2.29 -11.17 -3.71
N PHE A 76 -2.26 -9.86 -3.45
CA PHE A 76 -2.50 -9.33 -2.10
C PHE A 76 -3.85 -9.79 -1.56
N GLN A 77 -4.94 -9.59 -2.30
CA GLN A 77 -6.29 -9.94 -1.83
C GLN A 77 -6.41 -11.43 -1.54
N GLN A 78 -5.89 -12.29 -2.41
CA GLN A 78 -5.88 -13.73 -2.19
C GLN A 78 -5.14 -14.10 -0.90
N MET A 79 -3.89 -13.69 -0.76
CA MET A 79 -3.07 -13.99 0.42
C MET A 79 -3.67 -13.41 1.70
N ALA A 80 -4.24 -12.20 1.64
CA ALA A 80 -4.90 -11.60 2.78
C ALA A 80 -6.18 -12.35 3.18
N LYS A 81 -6.97 -12.87 2.24
CA LYS A 81 -8.13 -13.72 2.52
C LYS A 81 -7.73 -15.03 3.19
N GLU A 82 -6.64 -15.66 2.74
CA GLU A 82 -6.07 -16.85 3.37
C GLU A 82 -5.61 -16.57 4.82
N ALA A 83 -4.92 -15.44 5.03
CA ALA A 83 -4.52 -15.00 6.36
C ALA A 83 -5.74 -14.72 7.26
N LEU A 84 -6.78 -14.07 6.75
CA LEU A 84 -8.04 -13.86 7.50
C LEU A 84 -8.66 -15.20 7.97
N GLN A 85 -8.68 -16.22 7.10
CA GLN A 85 -9.22 -17.53 7.46
C GLN A 85 -8.43 -18.18 8.60
N GLN A 86 -7.08 -18.11 8.55
CA GLN A 86 -6.20 -18.64 9.58
C GLN A 86 -6.40 -17.90 10.92
N ILE A 87 -6.47 -16.57 10.90
CA ILE A 87 -6.67 -15.75 12.08
C ILE A 87 -8.02 -16.04 12.74
N TYR A 88 -9.09 -16.13 11.95
CA TYR A 88 -10.41 -16.49 12.50
C TYR A 88 -10.46 -17.91 13.04
N ALA A 89 -9.80 -18.88 12.37
CA ALA A 89 -9.71 -20.24 12.85
C ALA A 89 -8.96 -20.37 14.20
N ALA A 90 -7.98 -19.46 14.43
CA ALA A 90 -7.28 -19.36 15.71
C ALA A 90 -8.08 -18.60 16.79
N GLY A 91 -9.30 -18.16 16.52
CA GLY A 91 -10.11 -17.36 17.45
C GLY A 91 -9.54 -15.94 17.71
N GLN A 92 -8.76 -15.43 16.78
CA GLN A 92 -8.13 -14.11 16.88
C GLN A 92 -8.87 -13.06 16.03
N ILE A 93 -8.63 -11.78 16.33
CA ILE A 93 -9.19 -10.64 15.58
C ILE A 93 -8.14 -10.13 14.58
N PRO A 94 -8.44 -10.12 13.28
CA PRO A 94 -7.50 -9.60 12.30
C PRO A 94 -7.40 -8.07 12.35
N ILE A 95 -6.17 -7.59 12.28
CA ILE A 95 -5.83 -6.17 12.19
C ILE A 95 -5.07 -5.95 10.88
N ILE A 96 -5.68 -5.28 9.91
CA ILE A 96 -4.98 -4.86 8.71
C ILE A 96 -4.21 -3.58 9.02
N ALA A 97 -2.87 -3.65 8.97
CA ALA A 97 -2.02 -2.51 9.24
C ALA A 97 -1.22 -2.13 7.99
N GLY A 98 -1.35 -0.88 7.51
CA GLY A 98 -0.59 -0.47 6.34
C GLY A 98 -0.88 0.92 5.80
N GLY A 99 -0.20 1.25 4.71
CA GLY A 99 -0.33 2.55 4.03
C GLY A 99 -0.87 2.45 2.62
N THR A 100 -1.07 1.24 2.08
CA THR A 100 -1.55 1.02 0.72
C THR A 100 -3.07 0.97 0.70
N GLY A 101 -3.71 2.15 0.60
CA GLY A 101 -5.15 2.29 0.72
C GLY A 101 -5.95 1.42 -0.25
N PHE A 102 -5.45 1.25 -1.49
CA PHE A 102 -6.12 0.39 -2.47
C PHE A 102 -6.11 -1.09 -2.07
N TYR A 103 -5.06 -1.58 -1.41
CA TYR A 103 -5.03 -2.93 -0.85
C TYR A 103 -6.09 -3.09 0.25
N ILE A 104 -6.16 -2.12 1.17
CA ILE A 104 -7.16 -2.12 2.23
C ILE A 104 -8.57 -2.13 1.64
N GLN A 105 -8.84 -1.25 0.68
CA GLN A 105 -10.14 -1.13 0.01
C GLN A 105 -10.54 -2.43 -0.69
N SER A 106 -9.60 -3.07 -1.41
CA SER A 106 -9.85 -4.31 -2.15
C SER A 106 -10.32 -5.45 -1.25
N LEU A 107 -9.75 -5.55 -0.03
CA LEU A 107 -10.13 -6.57 0.94
C LEU A 107 -11.40 -6.19 1.70
N LEU A 108 -11.52 -4.93 2.11
CA LEU A 108 -12.63 -4.43 2.91
C LEU A 108 -13.97 -4.55 2.18
N TYR A 109 -14.00 -4.28 0.88
CA TYR A 109 -15.21 -4.31 0.05
C TYR A 109 -15.29 -5.56 -0.84
N ASP A 110 -14.36 -6.47 -0.69
CA ASP A 110 -14.29 -7.69 -1.51
C ASP A 110 -14.40 -7.40 -3.01
N ILE A 111 -13.55 -6.47 -3.49
CA ILE A 111 -13.53 -6.03 -4.89
C ILE A 111 -13.23 -7.24 -5.78
N ASP A 112 -14.03 -7.40 -6.83
CA ASP A 112 -13.88 -8.51 -7.77
C ASP A 112 -12.83 -8.17 -8.85
N PHE A 113 -11.72 -8.90 -8.84
CA PHE A 113 -10.66 -8.84 -9.84
C PHE A 113 -10.67 -10.05 -10.80
N SER A 114 -11.67 -10.91 -10.75
CA SER A 114 -11.73 -12.14 -11.55
C SER A 114 -11.73 -11.88 -13.06
N LYS A 115 -12.08 -10.65 -13.48
CA LYS A 115 -12.06 -10.20 -14.89
C LYS A 115 -10.74 -9.53 -15.29
N GLU A 116 -9.72 -9.62 -14.46
CA GLU A 116 -8.46 -8.90 -14.64
C GLU A 116 -7.33 -9.84 -15.09
N GLU A 117 -7.50 -10.54 -16.19
CA GLU A 117 -6.37 -11.19 -16.86
C GLU A 117 -5.49 -10.13 -17.51
N SER A 118 -4.17 -10.23 -17.34
CA SER A 118 -3.25 -9.31 -18.02
C SER A 118 -3.05 -9.77 -19.45
N ASP A 119 -3.58 -9.03 -20.42
CA ASP A 119 -3.22 -9.21 -21.82
C ASP A 119 -1.90 -8.50 -22.10
N THR A 120 -0.81 -9.23 -21.87
CA THR A 120 0.55 -8.70 -22.04
C THR A 120 0.83 -8.27 -23.48
N ALA A 121 0.21 -8.91 -24.47
CA ALA A 121 0.38 -8.57 -25.88
C ALA A 121 -0.28 -7.23 -26.20
N TYR A 122 -1.54 -7.05 -25.82
CA TYR A 122 -2.26 -5.80 -26.05
C TYR A 122 -1.66 -4.64 -25.25
N ARG A 123 -1.21 -4.88 -24.02
CA ARG A 123 -0.48 -3.89 -23.22
C ARG A 123 0.81 -3.44 -23.90
N THR A 124 1.56 -4.36 -24.47
CA THR A 124 2.79 -4.07 -25.21
C THR A 124 2.51 -3.22 -26.44
N GLU A 125 1.45 -3.56 -27.19
CA GLU A 125 0.97 -2.78 -28.35
C GLU A 125 0.61 -1.34 -27.94
N LEU A 126 -0.21 -1.17 -26.88
CA LEU A 126 -0.60 0.15 -26.41
C LEU A 126 0.58 0.97 -25.89
N THR A 127 1.55 0.30 -25.27
CA THR A 127 2.78 0.96 -24.79
C THR A 127 3.63 1.44 -25.97
N ALA A 128 3.78 0.62 -27.01
CA ALA A 128 4.47 1.00 -28.24
C ALA A 128 3.73 2.16 -28.96
N PHE A 129 2.39 2.07 -29.04
CA PHE A 129 1.57 3.14 -29.60
C PHE A 129 1.77 4.48 -28.86
N ALA A 130 1.77 4.45 -27.52
CA ALA A 130 2.01 5.68 -26.73
C ALA A 130 3.41 6.25 -26.95
N LYS A 131 4.41 5.41 -27.18
CA LYS A 131 5.79 5.84 -27.47
C LYS A 131 5.91 6.47 -28.86
N GLU A 132 5.19 5.96 -29.84
CA GLU A 132 5.25 6.40 -31.24
C GLU A 132 4.38 7.65 -31.50
N TYR A 133 3.14 7.65 -31.00
CA TYR A 133 2.13 8.68 -31.31
C TYR A 133 1.87 9.65 -30.15
N GLY A 134 2.45 9.39 -28.97
CA GLY A 134 2.32 10.26 -27.80
C GLY A 134 1.13 9.90 -26.90
N ALA A 135 1.19 10.47 -25.68
CA ALA A 135 0.20 10.23 -24.63
C ALA A 135 -1.21 10.69 -25.01
N HIS A 136 -1.31 11.83 -25.70
CA HIS A 136 -2.58 12.39 -26.16
C HIS A 136 -3.31 11.45 -27.14
N ALA A 137 -2.60 10.94 -28.15
CA ALA A 137 -3.18 10.03 -29.13
C ALA A 137 -3.69 8.70 -28.48
N LEU A 138 -2.95 8.21 -27.48
CA LEU A 138 -3.40 7.05 -26.70
C LEU A 138 -4.67 7.38 -25.89
N HIS A 139 -4.71 8.55 -25.25
CA HIS A 139 -5.84 9.00 -24.44
C HIS A 139 -7.12 9.18 -25.25
N GLU A 140 -7.03 9.71 -26.48
CA GLU A 140 -8.17 9.87 -27.38
C GLU A 140 -8.91 8.53 -27.66
N LYS A 141 -8.21 7.38 -27.59
CA LYS A 141 -8.86 6.06 -27.71
C LYS A 141 -9.89 5.78 -26.61
N LEU A 142 -9.83 6.44 -25.46
CA LEU A 142 -10.82 6.29 -24.39
C LEU A 142 -12.14 6.98 -24.71
N LYS A 143 -12.12 8.00 -25.54
CA LYS A 143 -13.26 8.91 -25.76
C LYS A 143 -14.55 8.19 -26.16
N GLU A 144 -14.41 7.17 -27.02
CA GLU A 144 -15.56 6.42 -27.53
C GLU A 144 -15.96 5.25 -26.63
N ILE A 145 -14.99 4.64 -25.94
CA ILE A 145 -15.21 3.39 -25.19
C ILE A 145 -15.48 3.62 -23.70
N ASP A 146 -14.90 4.67 -23.12
CA ASP A 146 -15.07 5.05 -21.71
C ASP A 146 -14.96 6.58 -21.53
N PRO A 147 -16.00 7.34 -21.89
CA PRO A 147 -15.97 8.80 -21.79
C PRO A 147 -15.70 9.31 -20.36
N VAL A 148 -16.16 8.57 -19.34
CA VAL A 148 -15.92 8.92 -17.93
C VAL A 148 -14.44 8.79 -17.57
N SER A 149 -13.79 7.72 -18.02
CA SER A 149 -12.33 7.58 -17.86
C SER A 149 -11.57 8.60 -18.69
N TYR A 150 -12.05 8.96 -19.87
CA TYR A 150 -11.45 10.01 -20.68
C TYR A 150 -11.41 11.35 -19.93
N GLU A 151 -12.47 11.75 -19.26
CA GLU A 151 -12.51 13.00 -18.51
C GLU A 151 -11.75 12.97 -17.17
N THR A 152 -11.68 11.79 -16.53
CA THR A 152 -11.12 11.66 -15.18
C THR A 152 -9.66 11.24 -15.13
N ILE A 153 -9.14 10.60 -16.19
CA ILE A 153 -7.74 10.19 -16.29
C ILE A 153 -6.98 11.21 -17.13
N HIS A 154 -5.98 11.86 -16.53
CA HIS A 154 -5.12 12.78 -17.27
C HIS A 154 -4.30 12.03 -18.33
N GLU A 155 -4.16 12.58 -19.54
CA GLU A 155 -3.48 11.97 -20.69
C GLU A 155 -2.05 11.47 -20.35
N ASN A 156 -1.30 12.21 -19.55
CA ASN A 156 0.05 11.83 -19.12
C ASN A 156 0.08 10.62 -18.16
N ASN A 157 -1.09 10.15 -17.70
CA ASN A 157 -1.15 8.94 -16.89
C ASN A 157 -1.30 7.70 -17.79
N ILE A 158 -0.31 7.50 -18.66
CA ILE A 158 -0.27 6.43 -19.66
C ILE A 158 -0.65 5.06 -19.07
N LYS A 159 -0.13 4.73 -17.87
CA LYS A 159 -0.43 3.44 -17.21
C LYS A 159 -1.92 3.26 -16.94
N ARG A 160 -2.62 4.32 -16.48
CA ARG A 160 -4.07 4.26 -16.23
C ARG A 160 -4.88 4.24 -17.51
N VAL A 161 -4.44 4.98 -18.53
CA VAL A 161 -5.08 4.97 -19.85
C VAL A 161 -4.99 3.55 -20.45
N ILE A 162 -3.79 2.95 -20.47
CA ILE A 162 -3.60 1.57 -20.93
C ILE A 162 -4.50 0.62 -20.16
N ARG A 163 -4.55 0.73 -18.82
CA ARG A 163 -5.38 -0.13 -17.98
C ARG A 163 -6.87 -0.05 -18.34
N ALA A 164 -7.38 1.14 -18.62
CA ALA A 164 -8.78 1.31 -19.02
C ALA A 164 -9.07 0.70 -20.39
N LEU A 165 -8.16 0.86 -21.34
CA LEU A 165 -8.25 0.25 -22.67
C LEU A 165 -8.18 -1.28 -22.61
N GLU A 166 -7.25 -1.84 -21.84
CA GLU A 166 -7.14 -3.30 -21.62
C GLU A 166 -8.42 -3.87 -21.02
N PHE A 167 -8.93 -3.23 -19.97
CA PHE A 167 -10.14 -3.69 -19.30
C PHE A 167 -11.32 -3.75 -20.26
N TYR A 168 -11.48 -2.72 -21.10
CA TYR A 168 -12.53 -2.71 -22.13
C TYR A 168 -12.30 -3.80 -23.20
N HIS A 169 -11.06 -3.98 -23.66
CA HIS A 169 -10.72 -5.00 -24.64
C HIS A 169 -11.09 -6.41 -24.16
N GLN A 170 -10.87 -6.70 -22.87
CA GLN A 170 -11.15 -8.01 -22.27
C GLN A 170 -12.62 -8.22 -21.92
N ASN A 171 -13.29 -7.17 -21.44
CA ASN A 171 -14.60 -7.30 -20.78
C ASN A 171 -15.75 -6.70 -21.60
N HIS A 172 -15.47 -5.97 -22.67
CA HIS A 172 -16.42 -5.19 -23.46
C HIS A 172 -17.32 -4.26 -22.60
N THR A 173 -16.78 -3.82 -21.47
CA THR A 173 -17.44 -2.94 -20.49
C THR A 173 -16.46 -1.87 -20.05
N PRO A 174 -16.84 -0.59 -19.97
CA PRO A 174 -15.98 0.46 -19.46
C PRO A 174 -15.48 0.18 -18.03
N ILE A 175 -14.19 0.45 -17.76
CA ILE A 175 -13.65 0.30 -16.41
C ILE A 175 -14.31 1.26 -15.42
N SER A 176 -14.77 2.43 -15.87
CA SER A 176 -15.51 3.38 -15.05
C SER A 176 -16.82 2.79 -14.52
N ALA A 177 -17.58 2.08 -15.36
CA ALA A 177 -18.81 1.42 -14.96
C ALA A 177 -18.57 0.26 -13.97
N HIS A 178 -17.49 -0.51 -14.19
CA HIS A 178 -17.08 -1.53 -13.24
C HIS A 178 -16.70 -0.92 -11.88
N ASN A 179 -15.87 0.13 -11.88
CA ASN A 179 -15.45 0.82 -10.67
C ASN A 179 -16.65 1.41 -9.90
N GLU A 180 -17.62 2.00 -10.59
CA GLU A 180 -18.84 2.53 -9.97
C GLU A 180 -19.62 1.43 -9.25
N LYS A 181 -19.79 0.28 -9.89
CA LYS A 181 -20.45 -0.88 -9.28
C LYS A 181 -19.68 -1.39 -8.04
N GLU A 182 -18.36 -1.47 -8.14
CA GLU A 182 -17.53 -1.90 -7.01
C GLU A 182 -17.57 -0.88 -5.84
N HIS A 183 -17.64 0.42 -6.14
CA HIS A 183 -17.80 1.47 -5.12
C HIS A 183 -19.14 1.46 -4.37
N GLN A 184 -20.17 0.80 -4.93
CA GLN A 184 -21.48 0.64 -4.29
C GLN A 184 -21.53 -0.58 -3.35
N LYS A 185 -20.52 -1.45 -3.37
CA LYS A 185 -20.47 -2.62 -2.49
C LYS A 185 -20.40 -2.22 -1.02
N THR A 186 -21.15 -2.95 -0.20
CA THR A 186 -21.03 -2.88 1.25
C THR A 186 -20.01 -3.90 1.73
N SER A 187 -19.33 -3.58 2.82
CA SER A 187 -18.34 -4.50 3.39
C SER A 187 -19.01 -5.77 3.95
N PRO A 188 -18.47 -6.96 3.67
CA PRO A 188 -18.91 -8.20 4.31
C PRO A 188 -18.47 -8.33 5.77
N TYR A 189 -17.66 -7.38 6.27
CA TYR A 189 -17.12 -7.39 7.62
C TYR A 189 -17.84 -6.39 8.53
N ARG A 190 -17.89 -6.68 9.82
CA ARG A 190 -18.13 -5.70 10.87
C ARG A 190 -16.79 -5.06 11.20
N PHE A 191 -16.56 -3.83 10.83
CA PHE A 191 -15.25 -3.23 10.86
C PHE A 191 -15.16 -1.92 11.63
N ALA A 192 -13.93 -1.63 12.08
CA ALA A 192 -13.51 -0.31 12.54
C ALA A 192 -12.29 0.12 11.71
N TYR A 193 -12.38 1.30 11.09
CA TYR A 193 -11.34 1.82 10.21
C TYR A 193 -10.68 3.05 10.84
N PHE A 194 -9.53 2.84 11.45
CA PHE A 194 -8.73 3.90 12.05
C PHE A 194 -7.68 4.39 11.06
N VAL A 195 -7.54 5.71 10.94
CA VAL A 195 -6.46 6.34 10.18
C VAL A 195 -5.64 7.22 11.10
N LEU A 196 -4.40 6.80 11.34
CA LEU A 196 -3.46 7.55 12.15
C LEU A 196 -2.87 8.70 11.33
N THR A 197 -2.86 9.90 11.92
CA THR A 197 -2.26 11.10 11.34
C THR A 197 -1.46 11.90 12.38
N ASP A 198 -0.78 12.92 11.91
CA ASP A 198 -0.01 13.84 12.76
C ASP A 198 0.17 15.18 12.05
N GLU A 199 0.64 16.18 12.77
CA GLU A 199 1.06 17.45 12.19
C GLU A 199 2.05 17.23 11.06
N ARG A 200 1.84 17.91 9.94
CA ARG A 200 2.64 17.75 8.72
C ARG A 200 4.15 17.90 8.96
N GLU A 201 4.54 18.89 9.73
CA GLU A 201 5.96 19.16 9.99
C GLU A 201 6.61 18.06 10.82
N LYS A 202 5.90 17.54 11.84
CA LYS A 202 6.35 16.41 12.66
C LYS A 202 6.49 15.15 11.82
N LEU A 203 5.49 14.87 10.97
CA LEU A 203 5.52 13.72 10.06
C LEU A 203 6.70 13.81 9.09
N TYR A 204 6.93 14.97 8.47
CA TYR A 204 8.02 15.16 7.51
C TYR A 204 9.39 15.03 8.17
N ARG A 205 9.56 15.57 9.37
CA ARG A 205 10.79 15.40 10.14
C ARG A 205 11.08 13.94 10.46
N ARG A 206 10.06 13.16 10.88
CA ARG A 206 10.21 11.72 11.10
C ARG A 206 10.53 10.94 9.83
N ILE A 207 9.98 11.34 8.69
CA ILE A 207 10.33 10.76 7.39
C ILE A 207 11.81 10.98 7.09
N ASP A 208 12.28 12.21 7.21
CA ASP A 208 13.67 12.55 6.91
C ASP A 208 14.64 11.81 7.84
N GLN A 209 14.38 11.82 9.15
CA GLN A 209 15.14 11.06 10.15
C GLN A 209 15.14 9.54 9.88
N ARG A 210 14.01 8.99 9.45
CA ARG A 210 13.93 7.56 9.09
C ARG A 210 14.82 7.24 7.90
N VAL A 211 14.86 8.09 6.88
CA VAL A 211 15.74 7.88 5.73
C VAL A 211 17.21 7.95 6.14
N ASP A 212 17.59 8.90 7.01
CA ASP A 212 18.95 8.98 7.55
C ASP A 212 19.31 7.69 8.31
N LEU A 213 18.42 7.22 9.18
CA LEU A 213 18.61 5.96 9.92
C LEU A 213 18.70 4.74 8.98
N MET A 214 17.92 4.68 7.91
CA MET A 214 18.04 3.62 6.91
C MET A 214 19.41 3.60 6.25
N MET A 215 19.97 4.77 5.94
CA MET A 215 21.33 4.86 5.39
C MET A 215 22.38 4.38 6.40
N GLU A 216 22.28 4.79 7.66
CA GLU A 216 23.16 4.35 8.75
C GLU A 216 23.05 2.83 9.00
N GLN A 217 21.87 2.25 8.88
CA GLN A 217 21.61 0.81 9.02
C GLN A 217 22.09 -0.01 7.83
N GLY A 218 22.50 0.63 6.73
CA GLY A 218 23.10 -0.05 5.58
C GLY A 218 22.13 -0.26 4.39
N LEU A 219 21.19 0.64 4.16
CA LEU A 219 20.30 0.57 2.98
C LEU A 219 21.09 0.42 1.67
N LEU A 220 22.21 1.11 1.53
CA LEU A 220 23.07 0.97 0.35
C LEU A 220 23.56 -0.47 0.18
N THR A 221 23.98 -1.12 1.26
CA THR A 221 24.45 -2.52 1.25
C THR A 221 23.31 -3.47 0.92
N GLU A 222 22.11 -3.25 1.48
CA GLU A 222 20.92 -4.05 1.18
C GLU A 222 20.58 -3.99 -0.32
N VAL A 223 20.53 -2.79 -0.91
CA VAL A 223 20.24 -2.63 -2.34
C VAL A 223 21.31 -3.22 -3.23
N LYS A 224 22.60 -3.06 -2.84
CA LYS A 224 23.71 -3.69 -3.56
C LYS A 224 23.60 -5.22 -3.55
N THR A 225 23.28 -5.80 -2.41
CA THR A 225 23.05 -7.26 -2.29
C THR A 225 21.92 -7.72 -3.22
N LEU A 226 20.80 -7.01 -3.24
CA LEU A 226 19.68 -7.30 -4.16
C LEU A 226 20.11 -7.17 -5.63
N TYR A 227 20.91 -6.16 -5.96
CA TYR A 227 21.45 -5.98 -7.30
C TYR A 227 22.37 -7.17 -7.70
N ASP A 228 23.23 -7.61 -6.79
CA ASP A 228 24.12 -8.76 -7.00
C ASP A 228 23.32 -10.09 -7.12
N MET A 229 22.17 -10.19 -6.47
CA MET A 229 21.20 -11.29 -6.63
C MET A 229 20.45 -11.26 -7.98
N GLY A 230 20.68 -10.24 -8.83
CA GLY A 230 20.03 -10.09 -10.12
C GLY A 230 18.76 -9.24 -10.12
N CYS A 231 18.43 -8.57 -9.02
CA CYS A 231 17.29 -7.64 -9.00
C CYS A 231 17.60 -6.40 -9.85
N ARG A 232 16.64 -5.98 -10.66
CA ARG A 232 16.78 -4.86 -11.60
C ARG A 232 15.61 -3.89 -11.46
N LYS A 233 15.81 -2.68 -11.95
CA LYS A 233 14.89 -1.55 -11.81
C LYS A 233 13.49 -1.79 -12.41
N ASP A 234 13.36 -2.68 -13.36
CA ASP A 234 12.09 -3.07 -13.99
C ASP A 234 11.23 -4.00 -13.10
N MET A 235 11.83 -4.66 -12.10
CA MET A 235 11.10 -5.51 -11.17
C MET A 235 10.20 -4.69 -10.24
N VAL A 236 9.01 -5.19 -9.94
CA VAL A 236 8.01 -4.54 -9.07
C VAL A 236 8.58 -4.23 -7.68
N SER A 237 9.32 -5.17 -7.10
CA SER A 237 10.00 -5.02 -5.81
C SER A 237 10.94 -3.81 -5.78
N MET A 238 11.71 -3.62 -6.85
CA MET A 238 12.72 -2.56 -6.95
C MET A 238 12.14 -1.18 -7.27
N GLN A 239 10.82 -1.06 -7.48
CA GLN A 239 10.12 0.22 -7.63
C GLN A 239 9.82 0.91 -6.28
N GLY A 240 10.09 0.24 -5.16
CA GLY A 240 9.95 0.81 -3.82
C GLY A 240 10.82 2.05 -3.62
N LEU A 241 10.32 3.00 -2.81
CA LEU A 241 11.11 4.16 -2.40
C LEU A 241 12.33 3.73 -1.59
N GLY A 242 13.46 4.29 -1.90
CA GLY A 242 14.77 3.89 -1.38
C GLY A 242 15.51 2.95 -2.32
N TYR A 243 14.83 1.97 -2.90
CA TYR A 243 15.45 0.96 -3.77
C TYR A 243 15.80 1.52 -5.15
N LYS A 244 14.82 2.10 -5.85
CA LYS A 244 15.04 2.63 -7.20
C LYS A 244 16.03 3.80 -7.22
N GLU A 245 16.04 4.64 -6.19
CA GLU A 245 16.94 5.78 -6.11
C GLU A 245 18.39 5.33 -5.83
N ILE A 246 18.56 4.32 -4.98
CA ILE A 246 19.89 3.74 -4.74
C ILE A 246 20.38 2.99 -6.00
N LEU A 247 19.49 2.33 -6.76
CA LEU A 247 19.87 1.76 -8.05
C LEU A 247 20.35 2.84 -9.04
N ASP A 248 19.71 4.01 -9.09
CA ASP A 248 20.15 5.13 -9.92
C ASP A 248 21.57 5.59 -9.55
N TYR A 249 21.90 5.59 -8.25
CA TYR A 249 23.28 5.83 -7.80
C TYR A 249 24.25 4.72 -8.22
N LEU A 250 23.86 3.45 -8.06
CA LEU A 250 24.72 2.32 -8.45
C LEU A 250 24.97 2.27 -9.96
N ASP A 251 24.02 2.71 -10.77
CA ASP A 251 24.13 2.83 -12.21
C ASP A 251 24.90 4.10 -12.65
N GLY A 252 25.34 4.95 -11.71
CA GLY A 252 26.11 6.16 -11.97
C GLY A 252 25.26 7.34 -12.49
N SER A 253 23.94 7.26 -12.38
CA SER A 253 23.00 8.31 -12.86
C SER A 253 22.93 9.53 -11.94
N CYS A 254 23.33 9.40 -10.68
CA CYS A 254 23.34 10.48 -9.68
C CYS A 254 24.37 10.20 -8.57
N SER A 255 24.66 11.21 -7.73
CA SER A 255 25.45 11.03 -6.52
C SER A 255 24.62 10.38 -5.41
N LEU A 256 25.28 9.82 -4.36
CA LEU A 256 24.58 9.26 -3.21
C LEU A 256 23.77 10.31 -2.46
N GLU A 257 24.31 11.53 -2.31
CA GLU A 257 23.62 12.66 -1.69
C GLU A 257 22.34 13.02 -2.44
N GLU A 258 22.39 13.03 -3.76
CA GLU A 258 21.22 13.27 -4.61
C GLU A 258 20.19 12.16 -4.46
N ALA A 259 20.60 10.88 -4.44
CA ALA A 259 19.70 9.75 -4.20
C ALA A 259 18.99 9.88 -2.86
N VAL A 260 19.72 10.15 -1.77
CA VAL A 260 19.16 10.34 -0.43
C VAL A 260 18.18 11.53 -0.38
N TYR A 261 18.54 12.64 -1.00
CA TYR A 261 17.64 13.80 -1.10
C TYR A 261 16.33 13.44 -1.81
N VAL A 262 16.42 12.73 -2.93
CA VAL A 262 15.24 12.27 -3.70
C VAL A 262 14.39 11.31 -2.87
N ILE A 263 15.00 10.36 -2.16
CA ILE A 263 14.28 9.42 -1.27
C ILE A 263 13.47 10.21 -0.23
N LYS A 264 14.07 11.17 0.47
CA LYS A 264 13.37 12.01 1.46
C LYS A 264 12.20 12.75 0.83
N ARG A 265 12.43 13.43 -0.31
CA ARG A 265 11.41 14.19 -1.03
C ARG A 265 10.24 13.32 -1.48
N GLU A 266 10.53 12.21 -2.16
CA GLU A 266 9.50 11.33 -2.71
C GLU A 266 8.75 10.56 -1.60
N THR A 267 9.39 10.29 -0.47
CA THR A 267 8.72 9.70 0.71
C THR A 267 7.73 10.70 1.32
N ARG A 268 8.07 12.01 1.41
CA ARG A 268 7.11 13.04 1.83
C ARG A 268 5.94 13.17 0.85
N HIS A 269 6.20 13.11 -0.46
CA HIS A 269 5.14 13.10 -1.48
C HIS A 269 4.26 11.84 -1.38
N PHE A 270 4.86 10.70 -1.10
CA PHE A 270 4.12 9.46 -0.89
C PHE A 270 3.20 9.54 0.34
N ALA A 271 3.69 10.05 1.47
CA ALA A 271 2.88 10.29 2.66
C ALA A 271 1.69 11.23 2.38
N LYS A 272 1.91 12.30 1.60
CA LYS A 272 0.84 13.20 1.15
C LYS A 272 -0.20 12.47 0.30
N ARG A 273 0.23 11.62 -0.64
CA ARG A 273 -0.69 10.81 -1.47
C ARG A 273 -1.51 9.83 -0.63
N GLN A 274 -0.90 9.19 0.37
CA GLN A 274 -1.59 8.30 1.30
C GLN A 274 -2.69 9.04 2.09
N LEU A 275 -2.39 10.21 2.65
CA LEU A 275 -3.40 11.03 3.35
C LEU A 275 -4.52 11.48 2.41
N THR A 276 -4.19 11.84 1.17
CA THR A 276 -5.20 12.21 0.15
C THR A 276 -6.11 11.04 -0.17
N TRP A 277 -5.57 9.82 -0.21
CA TRP A 277 -6.37 8.60 -0.38
C TRP A 277 -7.33 8.41 0.78
N PHE A 278 -6.82 8.38 2.02
CA PHE A 278 -7.63 8.10 3.21
C PHE A 278 -8.72 9.14 3.47
N ARG A 279 -8.57 10.39 3.01
CA ARG A 279 -9.61 11.42 3.09
C ARG A 279 -10.83 11.14 2.20
N ARG A 280 -10.72 10.23 1.24
CA ARG A 280 -11.83 9.81 0.36
C ARG A 280 -12.55 8.56 0.86
N GLU A 281 -11.93 7.84 1.80
CA GLU A 281 -12.50 6.64 2.38
C GLU A 281 -13.67 6.97 3.30
N LYS A 282 -14.71 6.11 3.27
CA LYS A 282 -15.89 6.22 4.12
C LYS A 282 -15.66 5.56 5.47
N ASP A 283 -16.41 5.98 6.47
CA ASP A 283 -16.43 5.37 7.81
C ASP A 283 -15.06 5.37 8.53
N VAL A 284 -14.20 6.32 8.18
CA VAL A 284 -12.87 6.47 8.76
C VAL A 284 -12.94 7.21 10.09
N ILE A 285 -12.26 6.66 11.09
CA ILE A 285 -12.05 7.27 12.40
C ILE A 285 -10.62 7.79 12.44
N TRP A 286 -10.48 9.10 12.38
CA TRP A 286 -9.18 9.75 12.44
C TRP A 286 -8.62 9.74 13.84
N LEU A 287 -7.35 9.39 13.95
CA LEU A 287 -6.57 9.44 15.20
C LEU A 287 -5.40 10.41 14.97
N ASP A 288 -5.63 11.68 15.25
CA ASP A 288 -4.60 12.70 15.17
C ASP A 288 -3.72 12.65 16.44
N LYS A 289 -2.44 12.36 16.28
CA LYS A 289 -1.51 12.23 17.39
C LYS A 289 -1.39 13.52 18.24
N SER A 290 -1.57 14.67 17.60
CA SER A 290 -1.52 15.96 18.29
C SER A 290 -2.67 16.13 19.29
N GLU A 291 -3.86 15.59 19.02
CA GLU A 291 -5.02 15.61 19.92
C GLU A 291 -4.79 14.75 21.17
N PHE A 292 -3.93 13.77 21.10
CA PHE A 292 -3.58 12.86 22.19
C PHE A 292 -2.27 13.25 22.89
N ASN A 293 -1.65 14.39 22.55
CA ASN A 293 -0.34 14.79 23.05
C ASN A 293 0.73 13.70 22.87
N ASP A 294 0.71 13.00 21.73
CA ASP A 294 1.55 11.84 21.39
C ASP A 294 1.43 10.65 22.38
N ARG A 295 0.38 10.60 23.22
CA ARG A 295 0.14 9.51 24.18
C ARG A 295 -0.56 8.33 23.52
N GLU A 296 0.24 7.32 23.17
CA GLU A 296 -0.26 6.10 22.52
C GLU A 296 -1.26 5.32 23.38
N ASP A 297 -1.16 5.37 24.70
CA ASP A 297 -2.10 4.75 25.64
C ASP A 297 -3.52 5.33 25.52
N HIS A 298 -3.65 6.64 25.34
CA HIS A 298 -4.94 7.30 25.13
C HIS A 298 -5.52 6.95 23.74
N MET A 299 -4.69 6.91 22.69
CA MET A 299 -5.13 6.45 21.37
C MET A 299 -5.61 5.01 21.44
N LEU A 300 -4.86 4.13 22.11
CA LEU A 300 -5.23 2.73 22.28
C LEU A 300 -6.55 2.59 23.07
N GLN A 301 -6.78 3.39 24.10
CA GLN A 301 -8.04 3.41 24.83
C GLN A 301 -9.19 3.82 23.90
N LYS A 302 -9.06 4.94 23.17
CA LYS A 302 -10.06 5.39 22.18
C LYS A 302 -10.39 4.32 21.15
N MET A 303 -9.36 3.63 20.62
CA MET A 303 -9.59 2.54 19.70
C MET A 303 -10.40 1.40 20.34
N THR A 304 -10.05 1.02 21.58
CA THR A 304 -10.74 -0.06 22.29
C THR A 304 -12.21 0.30 22.54
N ASP A 305 -12.49 1.54 22.97
CA ASP A 305 -13.86 2.01 23.20
C ASP A 305 -14.72 1.91 21.94
N VAL A 306 -14.17 2.35 20.79
CA VAL A 306 -14.84 2.20 19.48
C VAL A 306 -15.06 0.73 19.11
N LEU A 307 -14.09 -0.15 19.40
CA LEU A 307 -14.25 -1.58 19.10
C LEU A 307 -15.36 -2.22 19.93
N HIS A 308 -15.53 -1.81 21.20
CA HIS A 308 -16.66 -2.21 22.04
C HIS A 308 -18.00 -1.66 21.50
N GLU A 309 -18.07 -0.37 21.19
CA GLU A 309 -19.27 0.26 20.62
C GLU A 309 -19.74 -0.41 19.33
N LYS A 310 -18.80 -0.81 18.48
CA LYS A 310 -19.09 -1.54 17.23
C LYS A 310 -19.30 -3.03 17.44
N GLY A 311 -19.19 -3.55 18.66
CA GLY A 311 -19.33 -4.98 18.98
C GLY A 311 -18.28 -5.87 18.28
N ILE A 312 -17.10 -5.33 18.01
CA ILE A 312 -15.96 -6.08 17.45
C ILE A 312 -15.26 -6.87 18.54
N ILE A 313 -15.18 -6.32 19.74
CA ILE A 313 -14.72 -6.97 20.97
C ILE A 313 -15.83 -6.90 22.03
N GLN A 314 -15.74 -7.81 23.01
CA GLN A 314 -16.65 -7.85 24.18
C GLN A 314 -16.11 -7.02 25.32
#